data_845a3d28c208e3acd965c2c6b31d448e
#
_entry.id   845a3d28c208e3acd965c2c6b31d448e
#
_cell.length_a   1.000
_cell.length_b   1.000
_cell.length_c   1.000
_cell.angle_alpha   90.00
_cell.angle_beta   90.00
_cell.angle_gamma   90.00
#
_symmetry.space_group_name_H-M   'P 1'
#
loop_
_entity.id
_entity.type
_entity.pdbx_description
1 polymer ?
#
loop_
_entity_poly.entity_id
_entity_poly.type
_entity_poly.pdbx_seq_one_letter_code
_entity_poly.pdbx_strand_id
1 'polypeptide(L)'
;MNDLHGSGLKDGERITLVLMACALVCMLLSVLVGGLGALYYLPPLAELAQGAGLSLVQLRPLHTTFASSWIFLGLTACVMYFLFEERGPTPAEKLRTKVQLVCWGLAGLGALVTLPFGITTGREYLGFHPLISLLIYVGWILFAITFFGRVHRGFWSRPVYVYMWAGGMLFFLYTFAEGHAYLLPGLEQHPIADMQVQWKSCGTLVASFNQMVYGSLIFVGERLTGDKRAGHSKTSFALFGVGLLNSFTNYAHHTYHLPQAHVIKWISFIVSMLEIILLVLVFREVTMMLGRRARTSLEFRTTKHFIELSKYWNLGLLALALLISVPPLNSLIHGTHVVMAHAMGSELALDSYILFAVFAFLLARIFPKREVQRQFIDNVSVRSTARLLNAALIGLILWLLTRGLTVGITRYLGQREPAWLDEFPHVFAVLGLAVGVMLVRLVLNWLPLFLRPAHYKRWA
;
A
#
# COMPACT_ATOMS: atom_id res chain seq x y z
N MET A 1 -26.03 -16.99 -5.88
CA MET A 1 -25.95 -15.60 -6.36
C MET A 1 -27.32 -14.89 -6.49
N ASN A 2 -28.45 -15.57 -6.31
CA ASN A 2 -29.81 -15.02 -6.53
C ASN A 2 -30.41 -14.24 -5.34
N ASP A 3 -29.88 -14.38 -4.13
CA ASP A 3 -30.44 -13.73 -2.93
C ASP A 3 -30.03 -12.25 -2.71
N LEU A 4 -29.26 -11.69 -3.64
CA LEU A 4 -28.74 -10.33 -3.50
C LEU A 4 -29.64 -9.23 -4.09
N HIS A 5 -30.66 -9.59 -4.89
CA HIS A 5 -31.53 -8.59 -5.52
C HIS A 5 -32.50 -7.86 -4.55
N GLY A 6 -32.75 -8.45 -3.39
CA GLY A 6 -33.53 -7.83 -2.32
C GLY A 6 -32.70 -7.16 -1.20
N SER A 7 -31.39 -6.96 -1.36
CA SER A 7 -30.47 -6.60 -0.28
C SER A 7 -30.48 -5.12 0.14
N GLY A 8 -31.12 -4.22 -0.60
CA GLY A 8 -31.04 -2.77 -0.38
C GLY A 8 -29.69 -2.13 -0.73
N LEU A 9 -28.67 -2.94 -1.10
CA LEU A 9 -27.36 -2.45 -1.55
C LEU A 9 -27.43 -1.99 -3.01
N LYS A 10 -26.90 -0.80 -3.28
CA LYS A 10 -26.69 -0.31 -4.65
C LYS A 10 -25.55 -1.10 -5.31
N ASP A 11 -25.59 -1.23 -6.65
CA ASP A 11 -24.54 -1.96 -7.37
C ASP A 11 -23.12 -1.40 -7.16
N GLY A 12 -22.97 -0.07 -7.08
CA GLY A 12 -21.70 0.55 -6.75
C GLY A 12 -21.20 0.18 -5.34
N GLU A 13 -22.08 0.10 -4.35
CA GLU A 13 -21.75 -0.35 -2.99
C GLU A 13 -21.30 -1.81 -2.97
N ARG A 14 -21.95 -2.68 -3.77
CA ARG A 14 -21.54 -4.09 -3.92
C ARG A 14 -20.15 -4.23 -4.51
N ILE A 15 -19.87 -3.52 -5.60
CA ILE A 15 -18.54 -3.50 -6.23
C ILE A 15 -17.48 -3.07 -5.21
N THR A 16 -17.74 -1.99 -4.49
CA THR A 16 -16.85 -1.47 -3.44
C THR A 16 -16.60 -2.51 -2.36
N LEU A 17 -17.64 -3.15 -1.83
CA LEU A 17 -17.51 -4.18 -0.78
C LEU A 17 -16.73 -5.41 -1.28
N VAL A 18 -16.95 -5.85 -2.53
CA VAL A 18 -16.19 -6.97 -3.11
C VAL A 18 -14.71 -6.63 -3.21
N LEU A 19 -14.36 -5.44 -3.72
CA LEU A 19 -12.96 -5.01 -3.82
C LEU A 19 -12.31 -4.88 -2.44
N MET A 20 -13.02 -4.32 -1.45
CA MET A 20 -12.54 -4.26 -0.07
C MET A 20 -12.32 -5.65 0.53
N ALA A 21 -13.25 -6.60 0.28
CA ALA A 21 -13.10 -7.97 0.73
C ALA A 21 -11.89 -8.66 0.09
N CYS A 22 -11.68 -8.49 -1.22
CA CYS A 22 -10.50 -8.99 -1.91
C CYS A 22 -9.20 -8.38 -1.34
N ALA A 23 -9.20 -7.08 -1.06
CA ALA A 23 -8.07 -6.41 -0.43
C ALA A 23 -7.75 -6.99 0.95
N LEU A 24 -8.77 -7.19 1.81
CA LEU A 24 -8.59 -7.79 3.13
C LEU A 24 -8.09 -9.24 3.05
N VAL A 25 -8.55 -10.02 2.07
CA VAL A 25 -8.02 -11.38 1.83
C VAL A 25 -6.55 -11.32 1.44
N CYS A 26 -6.14 -10.41 0.55
CA CYS A 26 -4.73 -10.22 0.20
C CYS A 26 -3.90 -9.80 1.42
N MET A 27 -4.41 -8.91 2.26
CA MET A 27 -3.74 -8.53 3.51
C MET A 27 -3.55 -9.74 4.44
N LEU A 28 -4.58 -10.57 4.63
CA LEU A 28 -4.48 -11.76 5.47
C LEU A 28 -3.49 -12.79 4.90
N LEU A 29 -3.47 -12.99 3.59
CA LEU A 29 -2.48 -13.85 2.92
C LEU A 29 -1.07 -13.29 3.09
N SER A 30 -0.87 -11.99 2.92
CA SER A 30 0.41 -11.33 3.17
C SER A 30 0.87 -11.52 4.61
N VAL A 31 -0.02 -11.31 5.59
CA VAL A 31 0.27 -11.52 7.02
C VAL A 31 0.64 -12.96 7.32
N LEU A 32 -0.09 -13.94 6.78
CA LEU A 32 0.19 -15.35 6.97
C LEU A 32 1.58 -15.71 6.42
N VAL A 33 1.85 -15.34 5.17
CA VAL A 33 3.14 -15.66 4.50
C VAL A 33 4.29 -14.87 5.14
N GLY A 34 4.06 -13.62 5.52
CA GLY A 34 5.05 -12.80 6.23
C GLY A 34 5.37 -13.36 7.62
N GLY A 35 4.36 -13.88 8.34
CA GLY A 35 4.54 -14.59 9.61
C GLY A 35 5.38 -15.86 9.43
N LEU A 36 5.09 -16.67 8.41
CA LEU A 36 5.92 -17.84 8.07
C LEU A 36 7.35 -17.45 7.74
N GLY A 37 7.54 -16.34 7.00
CA GLY A 37 8.86 -15.79 6.70
C GLY A 37 9.61 -15.31 7.95
N ALA A 38 8.91 -14.71 8.91
CA ALA A 38 9.50 -14.32 10.20
C ALA A 38 9.92 -15.53 11.04
N LEU A 39 9.10 -16.57 11.08
CA LEU A 39 9.41 -17.80 11.78
C LEU A 39 10.59 -18.56 11.14
N TYR A 40 10.85 -18.35 9.85
CA TYR A 40 11.99 -18.95 9.15
C TYR A 40 13.36 -18.52 9.73
N TYR A 41 13.42 -17.39 10.43
CA TYR A 41 14.63 -16.95 11.13
C TYR A 41 14.91 -17.75 12.41
N LEU A 42 13.99 -18.61 12.88
CA LEU A 42 14.15 -19.47 14.04
C LEU A 42 14.59 -20.87 13.56
N PRO A 43 15.80 -21.36 13.89
CA PRO A 43 16.38 -22.57 13.31
C PRO A 43 15.46 -23.81 13.30
N PRO A 44 14.77 -24.18 14.40
CA PRO A 44 13.89 -25.36 14.39
C PRO A 44 12.70 -25.23 13.42
N LEU A 45 12.18 -24.00 13.22
CA LEU A 45 11.06 -23.73 12.33
C LEU A 45 11.53 -23.58 10.89
N ALA A 46 12.75 -23.08 10.69
CA ALA A 46 13.40 -23.06 9.37
C ALA A 46 13.59 -24.47 8.82
N GLU A 47 14.05 -25.41 9.64
CA GLU A 47 14.21 -26.83 9.25
C GLU A 47 12.87 -27.47 8.87
N LEU A 48 11.81 -27.20 9.63
CA LEU A 48 10.46 -27.65 9.31
C LEU A 48 9.96 -27.07 7.97
N ALA A 49 10.15 -25.79 7.75
CA ALA A 49 9.76 -25.14 6.51
C ALA A 49 10.55 -25.66 5.30
N GLN A 50 11.85 -25.87 5.45
CA GLN A 50 12.71 -26.48 4.42
C GLN A 50 12.27 -27.92 4.12
N GLY A 51 11.95 -28.70 5.13
CA GLY A 51 11.39 -30.06 4.99
C GLY A 51 10.06 -30.08 4.20
N ALA A 52 9.29 -28.99 4.27
CA ALA A 52 8.08 -28.78 3.47
C ALA A 52 8.37 -28.18 2.07
N GLY A 53 9.63 -28.01 1.67
CA GLY A 53 10.02 -27.42 0.38
C GLY A 53 9.85 -25.91 0.29
N LEU A 54 9.61 -25.21 1.40
CA LEU A 54 9.45 -23.75 1.44
C LEU A 54 10.78 -23.09 1.80
N SER A 55 11.10 -22.00 1.12
CA SER A 55 12.27 -21.17 1.39
C SER A 55 11.89 -19.69 1.40
N LEU A 56 12.77 -18.83 1.89
CA LEU A 56 12.57 -17.37 1.82
C LEU A 56 12.49 -16.86 0.37
N VAL A 57 13.11 -17.57 -0.57
CA VAL A 57 13.04 -17.24 -2.01
C VAL A 57 11.61 -17.36 -2.54
N GLN A 58 10.81 -18.30 -2.02
CA GLN A 58 9.41 -18.48 -2.38
C GLN A 58 8.48 -17.62 -1.53
N LEU A 59 8.74 -17.53 -0.22
CA LEU A 59 7.88 -16.79 0.72
C LEU A 59 7.93 -15.28 0.48
N ARG A 60 9.11 -14.71 0.19
CA ARG A 60 9.26 -13.27 -0.01
C ARG A 60 8.43 -12.72 -1.19
N PRO A 61 8.55 -13.23 -2.44
CA PRO A 61 7.73 -12.73 -3.54
C PRO A 61 6.23 -12.97 -3.31
N LEU A 62 5.85 -14.05 -2.64
CA LEU A 62 4.46 -14.30 -2.29
C LEU A 62 3.94 -13.26 -1.28
N HIS A 63 4.72 -12.96 -0.23
CA HIS A 63 4.39 -11.93 0.75
C HIS A 63 4.25 -10.55 0.10
N THR A 64 5.23 -10.12 -0.67
CA THR A 64 5.22 -8.79 -1.31
C THR A 64 4.13 -8.64 -2.35
N THR A 65 3.82 -9.71 -3.11
CA THR A 65 2.68 -9.72 -4.07
C THR A 65 1.37 -9.43 -3.36
N PHE A 66 1.08 -10.09 -2.24
CA PHE A 66 -0.18 -9.88 -1.53
C PHE A 66 -0.19 -8.59 -0.70
N ALA A 67 0.96 -8.12 -0.20
CA ALA A 67 1.08 -6.83 0.45
C ALA A 67 0.76 -5.67 -0.52
N SER A 68 1.34 -5.69 -1.72
CA SER A 68 1.03 -4.69 -2.76
C SER A 68 -0.42 -4.80 -3.25
N SER A 69 -0.94 -6.03 -3.39
CA SER A 69 -2.33 -6.26 -3.82
C SER A 69 -3.33 -5.70 -2.79
N TRP A 70 -3.04 -5.78 -1.48
CA TRP A 70 -3.83 -5.12 -0.43
C TRP A 70 -3.99 -3.63 -0.70
N ILE A 71 -2.87 -2.95 -0.99
CA ILE A 71 -2.85 -1.51 -1.23
C ILE A 71 -3.64 -1.18 -2.51
N PHE A 72 -3.30 -1.81 -3.63
CA PHE A 72 -3.93 -1.52 -4.91
C PHE A 72 -5.43 -1.82 -4.96
N LEU A 73 -5.87 -2.95 -4.40
CA LEU A 73 -7.29 -3.30 -4.36
C LEU A 73 -8.07 -2.38 -3.42
N GLY A 74 -7.46 -2.02 -2.28
CA GLY A 74 -8.06 -1.07 -1.34
C GLY A 74 -8.26 0.31 -1.96
N LEU A 75 -7.26 0.80 -2.70
CA LEU A 75 -7.35 2.06 -3.45
C LEU A 75 -8.38 1.99 -4.58
N THR A 76 -8.40 0.88 -5.31
CA THR A 76 -9.42 0.65 -6.35
C THR A 76 -10.83 0.68 -5.76
N ALA A 77 -11.03 0.12 -4.57
CA ALA A 77 -12.33 0.20 -3.88
C ALA A 77 -12.75 1.65 -3.59
N CYS A 78 -11.79 2.49 -3.14
CA CYS A 78 -12.02 3.91 -2.89
C CYS A 78 -12.43 4.64 -4.19
N VAL A 79 -11.66 4.44 -5.26
CA VAL A 79 -11.93 5.06 -6.56
C VAL A 79 -13.26 4.60 -7.15
N MET A 80 -13.57 3.29 -7.10
CA MET A 80 -14.85 2.77 -7.60
C MET A 80 -16.03 3.29 -6.79
N TYR A 81 -15.88 3.45 -5.46
CA TYR A 81 -16.90 4.12 -4.65
C TYR A 81 -17.15 5.55 -5.15
N PHE A 82 -16.10 6.34 -5.34
CA PHE A 82 -16.21 7.71 -5.88
C PHE A 82 -16.91 7.74 -7.25
N LEU A 83 -16.55 6.82 -8.16
CA LEU A 83 -17.12 6.80 -9.50
C LEU A 83 -18.63 6.46 -9.52
N PHE A 84 -19.08 5.64 -8.56
CA PHE A 84 -20.43 5.08 -8.58
C PHE A 84 -21.35 5.60 -7.46
N GLU A 85 -20.87 6.49 -6.57
CA GLU A 85 -21.68 6.99 -5.44
C GLU A 85 -22.89 7.79 -5.89
N GLU A 86 -22.75 8.66 -6.91
CA GLU A 86 -23.83 9.51 -7.42
C GLU A 86 -24.66 8.80 -8.48
N ARG A 87 -23.99 8.19 -9.44
CA ARG A 87 -24.61 7.45 -10.52
C ARG A 87 -24.06 6.03 -10.51
N GLY A 88 -24.92 5.07 -10.23
CA GLY A 88 -24.55 3.66 -10.25
C GLY A 88 -23.86 3.24 -11.56
N PRO A 89 -23.21 2.07 -11.59
CA PRO A 89 -22.54 1.59 -12.79
C PRO A 89 -23.55 1.22 -13.89
N THR A 90 -23.23 1.59 -15.13
CA THR A 90 -23.94 1.11 -16.32
C THR A 90 -23.72 -0.39 -16.55
N PRO A 91 -24.56 -1.07 -17.37
CA PRO A 91 -24.34 -2.49 -17.69
C PRO A 91 -22.94 -2.78 -18.26
N ALA A 92 -22.42 -1.91 -19.12
CA ALA A 92 -21.08 -2.06 -19.69
C ALA A 92 -19.97 -1.91 -18.63
N GLU A 93 -20.12 -0.98 -17.67
CA GLU A 93 -19.17 -0.81 -16.58
C GLU A 93 -19.24 -1.98 -15.60
N LYS A 94 -20.41 -2.53 -15.31
CA LYS A 94 -20.56 -3.76 -14.51
C LYS A 94 -19.83 -4.93 -15.17
N LEU A 95 -19.99 -5.12 -16.48
CA LEU A 95 -19.29 -6.16 -17.21
C LEU A 95 -17.78 -5.96 -17.16
N ARG A 96 -17.28 -4.75 -17.44
CA ARG A 96 -15.84 -4.44 -17.34
C ARG A 96 -15.28 -4.72 -15.96
N THR A 97 -15.98 -4.27 -14.91
CA THR A 97 -15.55 -4.51 -13.52
C THR A 97 -15.57 -6.02 -13.18
N LYS A 98 -16.55 -6.77 -13.69
CA LYS A 98 -16.59 -8.22 -13.51
C LYS A 98 -15.40 -8.90 -14.19
N VAL A 99 -15.09 -8.54 -15.44
CA VAL A 99 -13.91 -9.07 -16.16
C VAL A 99 -12.61 -8.68 -15.44
N GLN A 100 -12.48 -7.44 -15.01
CA GLN A 100 -11.35 -6.96 -14.20
C GLN A 100 -11.14 -7.82 -12.95
N LEU A 101 -12.19 -8.06 -12.16
CA LEU A 101 -12.13 -8.89 -10.95
C LEU A 101 -11.77 -10.35 -11.27
N VAL A 102 -12.27 -10.90 -12.37
CA VAL A 102 -11.90 -12.26 -12.82
C VAL A 102 -10.43 -12.32 -13.20
N CYS A 103 -9.93 -11.36 -13.98
CA CYS A 103 -8.51 -11.29 -14.34
C CYS A 103 -7.61 -11.21 -13.09
N TRP A 104 -7.93 -10.32 -12.15
CA TRP A 104 -7.16 -10.17 -10.91
C TRP A 104 -7.29 -11.38 -9.98
N GLY A 105 -8.47 -12.00 -9.91
CA GLY A 105 -8.68 -13.24 -9.15
C GLY A 105 -7.86 -14.41 -9.70
N LEU A 106 -7.85 -14.59 -11.02
CA LEU A 106 -7.02 -15.60 -11.69
C LEU A 106 -5.53 -15.31 -11.51
N ALA A 107 -5.12 -14.05 -11.55
CA ALA A 107 -3.75 -13.65 -11.29
C ALA A 107 -3.32 -13.97 -9.85
N GLY A 108 -4.16 -13.62 -8.86
CA GLY A 108 -3.89 -13.93 -7.46
C GLY A 108 -3.82 -15.43 -7.19
N LEU A 109 -4.74 -16.21 -7.78
CA LEU A 109 -4.70 -17.68 -7.69
C LEU A 109 -3.47 -18.25 -8.38
N GLY A 110 -3.10 -17.72 -9.56
CA GLY A 110 -1.88 -18.10 -10.26
C GLY A 110 -0.62 -17.86 -9.42
N ALA A 111 -0.52 -16.70 -8.76
CA ALA A 111 0.59 -16.39 -7.86
C ALA A 111 0.64 -17.34 -6.65
N LEU A 112 -0.53 -17.63 -6.03
CA LEU A 112 -0.64 -18.58 -4.92
C LEU A 112 -0.20 -20.00 -5.29
N VAL A 113 -0.40 -20.41 -6.54
CA VAL A 113 0.00 -21.74 -7.01
C VAL A 113 1.45 -21.76 -7.46
N THR A 114 1.89 -20.77 -8.26
CA THR A 114 3.21 -20.85 -8.93
C THR A 114 4.38 -20.47 -8.02
N LEU A 115 4.23 -19.45 -7.19
CA LEU A 115 5.33 -18.96 -6.35
C LEU A 115 5.83 -19.98 -5.31
N PRO A 116 4.97 -20.74 -4.60
CA PRO A 116 5.43 -21.80 -3.70
C PRO A 116 6.21 -22.91 -4.40
N PHE A 117 5.95 -23.17 -5.68
CA PHE A 117 6.72 -24.14 -6.46
C PHE A 117 8.01 -23.56 -7.07
N GLY A 118 8.40 -22.34 -6.69
CA GLY A 118 9.63 -21.71 -7.16
C GLY A 118 9.54 -21.19 -8.61
N ILE A 119 8.34 -21.15 -9.21
CA ILE A 119 8.12 -20.56 -10.53
C ILE A 119 8.09 -19.04 -10.38
N THR A 120 9.27 -18.44 -10.37
CA THR A 120 9.45 -17.00 -10.14
C THR A 120 10.42 -16.42 -11.15
N THR A 121 10.24 -15.13 -11.48
CA THR A 121 11.20 -14.35 -12.29
C THR A 121 12.37 -13.84 -11.45
N GLY A 122 12.29 -13.90 -10.12
CA GLY A 122 13.26 -13.30 -9.19
C GLY A 122 13.20 -11.78 -9.09
N ARG A 123 12.24 -11.11 -9.77
CA ARG A 123 12.13 -9.64 -9.80
C ARG A 123 11.23 -9.12 -8.68
N GLU A 124 11.65 -8.04 -8.03
CA GLU A 124 10.87 -7.39 -6.99
C GLU A 124 9.53 -6.88 -7.55
N TYR A 125 8.43 -7.09 -6.86
CA TYR A 125 7.03 -6.79 -7.25
C TYR A 125 6.53 -7.45 -8.54
N LEU A 126 7.39 -8.09 -9.32
CA LEU A 126 7.08 -8.76 -10.60
C LEU A 126 7.54 -10.22 -10.57
N GLY A 127 7.61 -10.83 -9.39
CA GLY A 127 8.16 -12.17 -9.18
C GLY A 127 7.37 -13.30 -9.85
N PHE A 128 6.15 -13.09 -10.29
CA PHE A 128 5.28 -14.10 -10.88
C PHE A 128 5.48 -14.22 -12.40
N HIS A 129 5.03 -15.35 -12.96
CA HIS A 129 5.14 -15.64 -14.39
C HIS A 129 4.50 -14.55 -15.26
N PRO A 130 5.06 -14.18 -16.44
CA PRO A 130 4.56 -13.11 -17.31
C PRO A 130 3.08 -13.22 -17.72
N LEU A 131 2.53 -14.44 -17.84
CA LEU A 131 1.10 -14.64 -18.11
C LEU A 131 0.21 -14.13 -16.95
N ILE A 132 0.68 -14.25 -15.70
CA ILE A 132 -0.01 -13.68 -14.53
C ILE A 132 0.04 -12.15 -14.61
N SER A 133 1.20 -11.60 -14.98
CA SER A 133 1.37 -10.17 -15.22
C SER A 133 0.39 -9.63 -16.27
N LEU A 134 0.19 -10.37 -17.36
CA LEU A 134 -0.75 -9.98 -18.41
C LEU A 134 -2.19 -9.86 -17.88
N LEU A 135 -2.63 -10.79 -17.02
CA LEU A 135 -3.94 -10.71 -16.39
C LEU A 135 -4.08 -9.49 -15.48
N ILE A 136 -3.05 -9.18 -14.70
CA ILE A 136 -3.00 -7.97 -13.87
C ILE A 136 -3.11 -6.72 -14.76
N TYR A 137 -2.33 -6.68 -15.82
CA TYR A 137 -2.27 -5.54 -16.74
C TYR A 137 -3.60 -5.28 -17.45
N VAL A 138 -4.24 -6.34 -17.98
CA VAL A 138 -5.58 -6.24 -18.58
C VAL A 138 -6.60 -5.70 -17.59
N GLY A 139 -6.60 -6.19 -16.36
CA GLY A 139 -7.47 -5.67 -15.31
C GLY A 139 -7.26 -4.18 -15.03
N TRP A 140 -6.01 -3.70 -15.03
CA TRP A 140 -5.68 -2.28 -14.88
C TRP A 140 -6.12 -1.42 -16.07
N ILE A 141 -6.01 -1.93 -17.30
CA ILE A 141 -6.55 -1.25 -18.50
C ILE A 141 -8.07 -1.09 -18.37
N LEU A 142 -8.79 -2.15 -17.98
CA LEU A 142 -10.25 -2.09 -17.79
C LEU A 142 -10.65 -1.09 -16.69
N PHE A 143 -9.88 -1.03 -15.61
CA PHE A 143 -10.06 -0.03 -14.56
C PHE A 143 -9.85 1.39 -15.08
N ALA A 144 -8.75 1.64 -15.81
CA ALA A 144 -8.46 2.93 -16.42
C ALA A 144 -9.56 3.37 -17.40
N ILE A 145 -10.04 2.47 -18.26
CA ILE A 145 -11.16 2.76 -19.18
C ILE A 145 -12.41 3.18 -18.40
N THR A 146 -12.72 2.50 -17.30
CA THR A 146 -13.88 2.83 -16.46
C THR A 146 -13.70 4.20 -15.80
N PHE A 147 -12.51 4.46 -15.23
CA PHE A 147 -12.19 5.73 -14.57
C PHE A 147 -12.25 6.89 -15.55
N PHE A 148 -11.47 6.86 -16.63
CA PHE A 148 -11.42 7.95 -17.59
C PHE A 148 -12.75 8.16 -18.32
N GLY A 149 -13.52 7.11 -18.58
CA GLY A 149 -14.88 7.19 -19.10
C GLY A 149 -15.82 8.04 -18.24
N ARG A 150 -15.60 8.07 -16.92
CA ARG A 150 -16.39 8.86 -15.95
C ARG A 150 -15.86 10.26 -15.71
N VAL A 151 -14.54 10.44 -15.70
CA VAL A 151 -13.93 11.70 -15.26
C VAL A 151 -13.53 12.62 -16.43
N HIS A 152 -13.51 12.15 -17.70
CA HIS A 152 -13.01 12.93 -18.84
C HIS A 152 -13.74 14.27 -19.03
N ARG A 153 -15.05 14.31 -18.78
CA ARG A 153 -15.80 15.56 -18.85
C ARG A 153 -15.49 16.44 -17.66
N GLY A 154 -14.98 17.65 -17.93
CA GLY A 154 -14.55 18.58 -16.90
C GLY A 154 -13.34 18.11 -16.10
N PHE A 155 -12.48 17.27 -16.67
CA PHE A 155 -11.29 16.75 -16.01
C PHE A 155 -10.43 17.85 -15.40
N TRP A 156 -10.17 18.91 -16.14
CA TRP A 156 -9.30 20.02 -15.74
C TRP A 156 -9.83 20.91 -14.59
N SER A 157 -11.08 20.74 -14.19
CA SER A 157 -11.70 21.42 -13.03
C SER A 157 -11.89 20.52 -11.81
N ARG A 158 -11.39 19.28 -11.86
CA ARG A 158 -11.54 18.32 -10.78
C ARG A 158 -10.59 18.62 -9.61
N PRO A 159 -10.91 18.14 -8.40
CA PRO A 159 -10.00 18.17 -7.26
C PRO A 159 -8.73 17.37 -7.53
N VAL A 160 -7.63 17.71 -6.86
CA VAL A 160 -6.31 17.11 -7.06
C VAL A 160 -6.30 15.59 -6.88
N TYR A 161 -7.14 15.03 -6.02
CA TYR A 161 -7.19 13.58 -5.83
C TYR A 161 -7.60 12.81 -7.11
N VAL A 162 -8.38 13.44 -8.00
CA VAL A 162 -8.71 12.84 -9.31
C VAL A 162 -7.47 12.77 -10.20
N TYR A 163 -6.63 13.80 -10.17
CA TYR A 163 -5.34 13.80 -10.89
C TYR A 163 -4.35 12.81 -10.29
N MET A 164 -4.29 12.72 -8.95
CA MET A 164 -3.45 11.74 -8.26
C MET A 164 -3.85 10.31 -8.60
N TRP A 165 -5.16 9.99 -8.63
CA TRP A 165 -5.64 8.68 -9.06
C TRP A 165 -5.35 8.42 -10.55
N ALA A 166 -5.59 9.40 -11.43
CA ALA A 166 -5.25 9.31 -12.85
C ALA A 166 -3.77 9.06 -13.06
N GLY A 167 -2.92 9.87 -12.41
CA GLY A 167 -1.46 9.73 -12.44
C GLY A 167 -1.01 8.37 -11.95
N GLY A 168 -1.49 7.94 -10.77
CA GLY A 168 -1.18 6.62 -10.22
C GLY A 168 -1.53 5.47 -11.17
N MET A 169 -2.73 5.50 -11.79
CA MET A 169 -3.11 4.49 -12.78
C MET A 169 -2.22 4.50 -14.03
N LEU A 170 -1.93 5.67 -14.59
CA LEU A 170 -1.08 5.77 -15.78
C LEU A 170 0.35 5.35 -15.49
N PHE A 171 0.91 5.74 -14.33
CA PHE A 171 2.22 5.30 -13.90
C PHE A 171 2.27 3.81 -13.63
N PHE A 172 1.21 3.22 -13.05
CA PHE A 172 1.13 1.76 -12.91
C PHE A 172 1.23 1.08 -14.28
N LEU A 173 0.40 1.49 -15.24
CA LEU A 173 0.39 0.88 -16.58
C LEU A 173 1.75 1.03 -17.27
N TYR A 174 2.35 2.21 -17.20
CA TYR A 174 3.66 2.47 -17.78
C TYR A 174 4.75 1.63 -17.12
N THR A 175 4.88 1.72 -15.80
CA THR A 175 5.98 1.07 -15.08
C THR A 175 5.85 -0.44 -15.02
N PHE A 176 4.62 -0.95 -15.01
CA PHE A 176 4.36 -2.38 -15.04
C PHE A 176 4.79 -3.00 -16.39
N ALA A 177 4.54 -2.30 -17.50
CA ALA A 177 5.07 -2.68 -18.81
C ALA A 177 6.59 -2.57 -18.88
N GLU A 178 7.17 -1.46 -18.39
CA GLU A 178 8.62 -1.24 -18.35
C GLU A 178 9.35 -2.30 -17.52
N GLY A 179 8.77 -2.71 -16.38
CA GLY A 179 9.33 -3.77 -15.53
C GLY A 179 9.45 -5.14 -16.22
N HIS A 180 8.73 -5.33 -17.34
CA HIS A 180 8.81 -6.53 -18.16
C HIS A 180 9.80 -6.39 -19.34
N ALA A 181 10.57 -5.29 -19.41
CA ALA A 181 11.54 -5.07 -20.49
C ALA A 181 12.61 -6.18 -20.57
N TYR A 182 12.84 -6.93 -19.49
CA TYR A 182 13.72 -8.10 -19.49
C TYR A 182 13.29 -9.20 -20.48
N LEU A 183 12.04 -9.18 -20.95
CA LEU A 183 11.55 -10.07 -22.00
C LEU A 183 12.03 -9.65 -23.40
N LEU A 184 12.59 -8.43 -23.53
CA LEU A 184 13.14 -7.95 -24.80
C LEU A 184 14.53 -8.54 -25.04
N PRO A 185 14.80 -9.09 -26.24
CA PRO A 185 16.10 -9.63 -26.57
C PRO A 185 17.21 -8.58 -26.37
N GLY A 186 18.30 -8.98 -25.73
CA GLY A 186 19.51 -8.17 -25.55
C GLY A 186 19.60 -7.41 -24.22
N LEU A 187 18.52 -7.10 -23.52
CA LEU A 187 18.62 -6.41 -22.21
C LEU A 187 19.32 -7.31 -21.17
N GLU A 188 19.04 -8.59 -21.18
CA GLU A 188 19.69 -9.60 -20.30
C GLU A 188 21.21 -9.69 -20.48
N GLN A 189 21.72 -9.25 -21.65
CA GLN A 189 23.16 -9.19 -21.93
C GLN A 189 23.84 -7.97 -21.27
N HIS A 190 23.07 -7.07 -20.71
CA HIS A 190 23.54 -5.85 -20.04
C HIS A 190 23.03 -5.77 -18.58
N PRO A 191 23.63 -6.54 -17.64
CA PRO A 191 23.12 -6.68 -16.26
C PRO A 191 22.94 -5.36 -15.53
N ILE A 192 23.80 -4.37 -15.75
CA ILE A 192 23.68 -3.03 -15.11
C ILE A 192 22.44 -2.31 -15.65
N ALA A 193 22.22 -2.32 -16.96
CA ALA A 193 21.05 -1.69 -17.57
C ALA A 193 19.77 -2.38 -17.14
N ASP A 194 19.74 -3.72 -17.11
CA ASP A 194 18.61 -4.50 -16.63
C ASP A 194 18.28 -4.18 -15.16
N MET A 195 19.29 -4.11 -14.30
CA MET A 195 19.12 -3.74 -12.90
C MET A 195 18.61 -2.31 -12.74
N GLN A 196 19.09 -1.35 -13.52
CA GLN A 196 18.59 0.04 -13.50
C GLN A 196 17.12 0.14 -13.93
N VAL A 197 16.73 -0.58 -14.99
CA VAL A 197 15.34 -0.64 -15.46
C VAL A 197 14.44 -1.27 -14.38
N GLN A 198 14.88 -2.37 -13.77
CA GLN A 198 14.16 -3.03 -12.70
C GLN A 198 13.92 -2.09 -11.51
N TRP A 199 14.98 -1.44 -11.00
CA TRP A 199 14.83 -0.54 -9.85
C TRP A 199 14.03 0.72 -10.18
N LYS A 200 14.15 1.24 -11.41
CA LYS A 200 13.32 2.36 -11.86
C LYS A 200 11.85 1.95 -11.88
N SER A 201 11.51 0.83 -12.46
CA SER A 201 10.12 0.34 -12.50
C SER A 201 9.57 0.04 -11.11
N CYS A 202 10.36 -0.55 -10.21
CA CYS A 202 9.95 -0.74 -8.82
C CYS A 202 9.68 0.59 -8.10
N GLY A 203 10.58 1.56 -8.20
CA GLY A 203 10.40 2.89 -7.59
C GLY A 203 9.19 3.63 -8.15
N THR A 204 8.96 3.58 -9.47
CA THR A 204 7.79 4.19 -10.09
C THR A 204 6.49 3.45 -9.74
N LEU A 205 6.53 2.14 -9.52
CA LEU A 205 5.39 1.36 -9.02
C LEU A 205 4.98 1.83 -7.62
N VAL A 206 5.95 1.99 -6.71
CA VAL A 206 5.72 2.55 -5.37
C VAL A 206 5.15 3.96 -5.46
N ALA A 207 5.71 4.82 -6.30
CA ALA A 207 5.20 6.16 -6.52
C ALA A 207 3.76 6.17 -7.08
N SER A 208 3.39 5.19 -7.92
CA SER A 208 2.03 5.06 -8.46
C SER A 208 0.99 4.81 -7.37
N PHE A 209 1.25 3.88 -6.44
CA PHE A 209 0.31 3.67 -5.35
C PHE A 209 0.33 4.81 -4.32
N ASN A 210 1.47 5.43 -4.04
CA ASN A 210 1.56 6.60 -3.16
C ASN A 210 0.68 7.75 -3.67
N GLN A 211 0.69 8.06 -4.97
CA GLN A 211 -0.21 9.04 -5.55
C GLN A 211 -1.69 8.69 -5.28
N MET A 212 -2.06 7.42 -5.44
CA MET A 212 -3.43 6.97 -5.18
C MET A 212 -3.78 7.02 -3.68
N VAL A 213 -2.84 6.67 -2.78
CA VAL A 213 -3.01 6.74 -1.32
C VAL A 213 -3.26 8.17 -0.87
N TYR A 214 -2.40 9.10 -1.27
CA TYR A 214 -2.52 10.52 -0.88
C TYR A 214 -3.78 11.16 -1.46
N GLY A 215 -4.12 10.82 -2.71
CA GLY A 215 -5.39 11.22 -3.31
C GLY A 215 -6.59 10.71 -2.50
N SER A 216 -6.56 9.46 -2.04
CA SER A 216 -7.63 8.88 -1.22
C SER A 216 -7.73 9.52 0.16
N LEU A 217 -6.60 9.89 0.78
CA LEU A 217 -6.59 10.64 2.04
C LEU A 217 -7.27 12.01 1.89
N ILE A 218 -6.93 12.76 0.83
CA ILE A 218 -7.54 14.08 0.54
C ILE A 218 -9.03 13.91 0.28
N PHE A 219 -9.44 12.93 -0.53
CA PHE A 219 -10.85 12.63 -0.79
C PHE A 219 -11.63 12.35 0.49
N VAL A 220 -11.13 11.47 1.36
CA VAL A 220 -11.78 11.17 2.64
C VAL A 220 -11.82 12.41 3.52
N GLY A 221 -10.75 13.19 3.59
CA GLY A 221 -10.70 14.44 4.35
C GLY A 221 -11.77 15.44 3.91
N GLU A 222 -11.94 15.64 2.62
CA GLU A 222 -13.01 16.49 2.05
C GLU A 222 -14.41 15.98 2.38
N ARG A 223 -14.62 14.66 2.22
CA ARG A 223 -15.93 14.04 2.46
C ARG A 223 -16.33 14.07 3.94
N LEU A 224 -15.37 13.96 4.86
CA LEU A 224 -15.60 14.05 6.31
C LEU A 224 -15.93 15.47 6.78
N THR A 225 -15.31 16.46 6.18
CA THR A 225 -15.39 17.84 6.64
C THR A 225 -16.35 18.71 5.82
N GLY A 226 -16.66 18.28 4.59
CA GLY A 226 -17.34 19.11 3.59
C GLY A 226 -16.48 20.29 3.10
N ASP A 227 -15.20 20.34 3.46
CA ASP A 227 -14.27 21.40 3.11
C ASP A 227 -13.41 21.01 1.92
N LYS A 228 -13.62 21.67 0.77
CA LYS A 228 -12.96 21.36 -0.49
C LYS A 228 -11.56 21.97 -0.64
N ARG A 229 -11.05 22.68 0.38
CA ARG A 229 -9.80 23.43 0.25
C ARG A 229 -8.60 22.53 -0.05
N ALA A 230 -8.47 21.36 0.63
CA ALA A 230 -7.33 20.48 0.40
C ALA A 230 -7.29 19.91 -1.03
N GLY A 231 -8.43 19.58 -1.62
CA GLY A 231 -8.50 19.09 -3.00
C GLY A 231 -8.24 20.16 -4.07
N HIS A 232 -8.24 21.45 -3.70
CA HIS A 232 -8.02 22.57 -4.61
C HIS A 232 -6.87 23.49 -4.18
N SER A 233 -6.07 23.08 -3.16
CA SER A 233 -4.97 23.90 -2.69
C SER A 233 -3.77 23.86 -3.65
N LYS A 234 -3.04 24.98 -3.74
CA LYS A 234 -1.80 25.05 -4.52
C LYS A 234 -0.76 24.05 -4.00
N THR A 235 -0.72 23.81 -2.68
CA THR A 235 0.18 22.85 -2.02
C THR A 235 -0.09 21.43 -2.50
N SER A 236 -1.37 21.02 -2.57
CA SER A 236 -1.76 19.69 -3.04
C SER A 236 -1.48 19.47 -4.52
N PHE A 237 -1.68 20.50 -5.36
CA PHE A 237 -1.29 20.43 -6.77
C PHE A 237 0.24 20.45 -6.96
N ALA A 238 0.98 21.18 -6.13
CA ALA A 238 2.44 21.13 -6.12
C ALA A 238 2.96 19.75 -5.73
N LEU A 239 2.36 19.13 -4.70
CA LEU A 239 2.67 17.73 -4.31
C LEU A 239 2.41 16.77 -5.48
N PHE A 240 1.29 16.89 -6.17
CA PHE A 240 1.00 16.09 -7.36
C PHE A 240 2.07 16.26 -8.44
N GLY A 241 2.43 17.51 -8.78
CA GLY A 241 3.43 17.81 -9.82
C GLY A 241 4.83 17.32 -9.47
N VAL A 242 5.28 17.53 -8.22
CA VAL A 242 6.58 17.04 -7.74
C VAL A 242 6.57 15.51 -7.64
N GLY A 243 5.47 14.90 -7.20
CA GLY A 243 5.31 13.46 -7.18
C GLY A 243 5.38 12.82 -8.57
N LEU A 244 4.82 13.47 -9.61
CA LEU A 244 5.01 13.02 -10.99
C LEU A 244 6.49 13.09 -11.40
N LEU A 245 7.18 14.19 -11.10
CA LEU A 245 8.60 14.32 -11.38
C LEU A 245 9.41 13.28 -10.63
N ASN A 246 9.11 13.07 -9.35
CA ASN A 246 9.76 12.06 -8.52
C ASN A 246 9.56 10.64 -9.06
N SER A 247 8.39 10.33 -9.62
CA SER A 247 8.13 9.02 -10.26
C SER A 247 9.11 8.68 -11.39
N PHE A 248 9.70 9.69 -12.04
CA PHE A 248 10.72 9.48 -13.06
C PHE A 248 12.15 9.52 -12.54
N THR A 249 12.41 10.17 -11.41
CA THR A 249 13.76 10.49 -10.95
C THR A 249 14.18 9.74 -9.69
N ASN A 250 13.24 9.18 -8.92
CA ASN A 250 13.51 8.57 -7.62
C ASN A 250 14.38 7.30 -7.70
N TYR A 251 14.39 6.61 -8.83
CA TYR A 251 15.12 5.35 -8.98
C TYR A 251 16.61 5.44 -8.62
N ALA A 252 17.20 6.61 -8.82
CA ALA A 252 18.64 6.78 -8.60
C ALA A 252 19.04 6.66 -7.13
N HIS A 253 18.14 6.90 -6.17
CA HIS A 253 18.45 6.67 -4.77
C HIS A 253 18.42 5.17 -4.38
N HIS A 254 17.76 4.33 -5.15
CA HIS A 254 17.84 2.87 -5.01
C HIS A 254 19.12 2.28 -5.61
N THR A 255 19.80 3.04 -6.46
CA THR A 255 20.95 2.58 -7.24
C THR A 255 22.24 3.39 -7.01
N TYR A 256 22.37 4.06 -5.85
CA TYR A 256 23.55 4.89 -5.53
C TYR A 256 24.89 4.13 -5.61
N HIS A 257 24.87 2.83 -5.37
CA HIS A 257 26.05 1.96 -5.43
C HIS A 257 26.38 1.49 -6.84
N LEU A 258 25.48 1.70 -7.82
CA LEU A 258 25.75 1.37 -9.23
C LEU A 258 26.61 2.46 -9.91
N PRO A 259 27.35 2.12 -10.99
CA PRO A 259 28.11 3.06 -11.77
C PRO A 259 27.17 3.97 -12.60
N GLN A 260 26.70 5.04 -12.00
CA GLN A 260 25.89 6.08 -12.63
C GLN A 260 26.44 7.46 -12.33
N ALA A 261 26.14 8.45 -13.19
CA ALA A 261 26.62 9.81 -13.03
C ALA A 261 26.16 10.44 -11.71
N HIS A 262 27.07 11.13 -11.00
CA HIS A 262 26.77 11.77 -9.73
C HIS A 262 25.58 12.76 -9.81
N VAL A 263 25.44 13.47 -10.93
CA VAL A 263 24.35 14.42 -11.15
C VAL A 263 22.98 13.73 -11.06
N ILE A 264 22.84 12.52 -11.56
CA ILE A 264 21.59 11.75 -11.50
C ILE A 264 21.22 11.41 -10.04
N LYS A 265 22.23 11.02 -9.24
CA LYS A 265 22.06 10.74 -7.80
C LYS A 265 21.55 11.98 -7.04
N TRP A 266 22.13 13.16 -7.31
CA TRP A 266 21.73 14.40 -6.67
C TRP A 266 20.37 14.93 -7.14
N ILE A 267 20.02 14.78 -8.43
CA ILE A 267 18.68 15.10 -8.93
C ILE A 267 17.63 14.27 -8.19
N SER A 268 17.84 12.95 -8.10
CA SER A 268 16.95 12.06 -7.36
C SER A 268 16.78 12.49 -5.90
N PHE A 269 17.88 12.82 -5.22
CA PHE A 269 17.85 13.33 -3.84
C PHE A 269 17.03 14.62 -3.71
N ILE A 270 17.33 15.63 -4.53
CA ILE A 270 16.66 16.95 -4.43
C ILE A 270 15.16 16.82 -4.68
N VAL A 271 14.75 16.10 -5.72
CA VAL A 271 13.33 15.95 -6.04
C VAL A 271 12.59 15.17 -4.95
N SER A 272 13.18 14.11 -4.42
CA SER A 272 12.61 13.37 -3.29
C SER A 272 12.45 14.24 -2.05
N MET A 273 13.42 15.13 -1.75
CA MET A 273 13.33 16.04 -0.61
C MET A 273 12.24 17.12 -0.77
N LEU A 274 12.02 17.61 -1.99
CA LEU A 274 10.91 18.54 -2.26
C LEU A 274 9.55 17.87 -2.03
N GLU A 275 9.38 16.60 -2.44
CA GLU A 275 8.15 15.85 -2.19
C GLU A 275 7.86 15.70 -0.69
N ILE A 276 8.88 15.42 0.13
CA ILE A 276 8.78 15.33 1.58
C ILE A 276 8.18 16.59 2.20
N ILE A 277 8.71 17.76 1.84
CA ILE A 277 8.23 19.05 2.37
C ILE A 277 6.74 19.26 2.02
N LEU A 278 6.39 19.03 0.76
CA LEU A 278 5.02 19.20 0.29
C LEU A 278 4.05 18.22 0.95
N LEU A 279 4.47 16.98 1.17
CA LEU A 279 3.66 15.96 1.83
C LEU A 279 3.35 16.33 3.29
N VAL A 280 4.34 16.86 4.04
CA VAL A 280 4.12 17.39 5.40
C VAL A 280 3.07 18.51 5.39
N LEU A 281 3.16 19.43 4.42
CA LEU A 281 2.21 20.54 4.31
C LEU A 281 0.79 20.05 3.99
N VAL A 282 0.63 19.10 3.08
CA VAL A 282 -0.68 18.50 2.73
C VAL A 282 -1.27 17.75 3.95
N PHE A 283 -0.49 16.94 4.65
CA PHE A 283 -0.97 16.28 5.88
C PHE A 283 -1.40 17.29 6.94
N ARG A 284 -0.67 18.40 7.07
CA ARG A 284 -1.05 19.50 7.96
C ARG A 284 -2.39 20.10 7.54
N GLU A 285 -2.59 20.39 6.25
CA GLU A 285 -3.87 20.92 5.73
C GLU A 285 -5.04 19.98 6.06
N VAL A 286 -4.93 18.69 5.71
CA VAL A 286 -5.97 17.68 5.97
C VAL A 286 -6.25 17.55 7.47
N THR A 287 -5.23 17.46 8.31
CA THR A 287 -5.42 17.29 9.76
C THR A 287 -5.98 18.55 10.44
N MET A 288 -5.66 19.75 9.95
CA MET A 288 -6.27 20.99 10.45
C MET A 288 -7.76 21.07 10.07
N MET A 289 -8.16 20.65 8.87
CA MET A 289 -9.57 20.58 8.48
C MET A 289 -10.34 19.62 9.39
N LEU A 290 -9.80 18.43 9.63
CA LEU A 290 -10.37 17.44 10.56
C LEU A 290 -10.46 17.96 11.99
N GLY A 291 -9.49 18.73 12.46
CA GLY A 291 -9.47 19.31 13.81
C GLY A 291 -10.56 20.36 14.03
N ARG A 292 -10.91 21.14 13.01
CA ARG A 292 -11.89 22.24 13.12
C ARG A 292 -13.34 21.77 13.05
N ARG A 293 -13.67 20.79 12.20
CA ARG A 293 -15.05 20.36 11.93
C ARG A 293 -15.44 19.00 12.53
N ALA A 294 -14.51 18.06 12.61
CA ALA A 294 -14.81 16.69 13.09
C ALA A 294 -14.92 16.57 14.61
N ARG A 295 -14.78 17.65 15.39
CA ARG A 295 -15.00 17.63 16.86
C ARG A 295 -16.44 17.34 17.27
N THR A 296 -17.39 17.49 16.35
CA THR A 296 -18.83 17.44 16.62
C THR A 296 -19.53 16.17 16.16
N SER A 297 -18.97 15.35 15.26
CA SER A 297 -19.64 14.12 14.82
C SER A 297 -18.99 12.87 15.42
N LEU A 298 -19.80 12.11 16.15
CA LEU A 298 -19.42 10.80 16.69
C LEU A 298 -19.22 9.75 15.58
N GLU A 299 -19.69 10.04 14.37
CA GLU A 299 -19.91 9.09 13.28
C GLU A 299 -18.64 8.62 12.56
N PHE A 300 -17.48 9.28 12.77
CA PHE A 300 -16.24 8.95 12.05
C PHE A 300 -15.00 8.92 12.96
N ARG A 301 -15.18 8.55 14.22
CA ARG A 301 -14.07 8.51 15.20
C ARG A 301 -12.95 7.56 14.79
N THR A 302 -13.29 6.39 14.26
CA THR A 302 -12.33 5.39 13.82
C THR A 302 -11.57 5.85 12.58
N THR A 303 -12.27 6.44 11.60
CA THR A 303 -11.61 7.05 10.42
C THR A 303 -10.60 8.11 10.85
N LYS A 304 -11.02 9.04 11.72
CA LYS A 304 -10.14 10.08 12.26
C LYS A 304 -8.96 9.50 13.02
N HIS A 305 -9.18 8.46 13.83
CA HIS A 305 -8.12 7.80 14.59
C HIS A 305 -7.03 7.22 13.69
N PHE A 306 -7.41 6.55 12.59
CA PHE A 306 -6.44 6.03 11.62
C PHE A 306 -5.69 7.14 10.88
N ILE A 307 -6.36 8.26 10.52
CA ILE A 307 -5.68 9.42 9.92
C ILE A 307 -4.69 10.07 10.91
N GLU A 308 -5.02 10.12 12.20
CA GLU A 308 -4.10 10.61 13.22
C GLU A 308 -2.87 9.71 13.36
N LEU A 309 -3.03 8.39 13.33
CA LEU A 309 -1.90 7.45 13.33
C LEU A 309 -1.05 7.62 12.08
N SER A 310 -1.65 7.67 10.89
CA SER A 310 -0.91 7.85 9.63
C SER A 310 -0.10 9.15 9.61
N LYS A 311 -0.60 10.23 10.23
CA LYS A 311 0.13 11.50 10.36
C LYS A 311 1.46 11.32 11.10
N TYR A 312 1.48 10.61 12.22
CA TYR A 312 2.71 10.40 13.00
C TYR A 312 3.69 9.50 12.25
N TRP A 313 3.19 8.46 11.57
CA TRP A 313 4.01 7.61 10.71
C TRP A 313 4.59 8.39 9.54
N ASN A 314 3.81 9.26 8.90
CA ASN A 314 4.30 10.14 7.86
C ASN A 314 5.51 10.96 8.33
N LEU A 315 5.45 11.61 9.49
CA LEU A 315 6.55 12.41 10.01
C LEU A 315 7.80 11.55 10.30
N GLY A 316 7.64 10.39 10.94
CA GLY A 316 8.75 9.49 11.26
C GLY A 316 9.41 8.92 10.01
N LEU A 317 8.60 8.50 9.04
CA LEU A 317 9.09 7.92 7.78
C LEU A 317 9.73 8.96 6.87
N LEU A 318 9.23 10.20 6.86
CA LEU A 318 9.86 11.27 6.10
C LEU A 318 11.23 11.62 6.68
N ALA A 319 11.37 11.63 8.01
CA ALA A 319 12.68 11.81 8.64
C ALA A 319 13.65 10.66 8.27
N LEU A 320 13.15 9.42 8.28
CA LEU A 320 13.95 8.26 7.86
C LEU A 320 14.28 8.31 6.37
N ALA A 321 13.34 8.67 5.51
CA ALA A 321 13.58 8.84 4.06
C ALA A 321 14.65 9.89 3.78
N LEU A 322 14.64 11.00 4.52
CA LEU A 322 15.69 12.01 4.44
C LEU A 322 17.07 11.42 4.73
N LEU A 323 17.20 10.65 5.82
CA LEU A 323 18.46 10.02 6.20
C LEU A 323 18.96 9.01 5.17
N ILE A 324 18.08 8.11 4.68
CA ILE A 324 18.48 7.06 3.74
C ILE A 324 18.73 7.59 2.33
N SER A 325 18.20 8.76 1.98
CA SER A 325 18.37 9.35 0.64
C SER A 325 19.64 10.17 0.48
N VAL A 326 20.31 10.55 1.58
CA VAL A 326 21.60 11.26 1.50
C VAL A 326 22.69 10.29 0.99
N PRO A 327 23.35 10.54 -0.17
CA PRO A 327 24.23 9.56 -0.78
C PRO A 327 25.34 8.98 0.12
N PRO A 328 26.07 9.78 0.92
CA PRO A 328 27.07 9.26 1.87
C PRO A 328 26.48 8.37 2.96
N LEU A 329 25.29 8.71 3.49
CA LEU A 329 24.62 7.91 4.51
C LEU A 329 24.02 6.64 3.92
N ASN A 330 23.51 6.72 2.68
CA ASN A 330 22.99 5.55 1.98
C ASN A 330 24.06 4.47 1.84
N SER A 331 25.31 4.83 1.53
CA SER A 331 26.41 3.85 1.41
C SER A 331 26.67 3.08 2.72
N LEU A 332 26.40 3.69 3.87
CA LEU A 332 26.54 3.07 5.19
C LEU A 332 25.43 2.05 5.47
N ILE A 333 24.20 2.37 5.08
CA ILE A 333 22.99 1.63 5.48
C ILE A 333 22.40 0.75 4.36
N HIS A 334 22.86 0.92 3.12
CA HIS A 334 22.38 0.13 2.00
C HIS A 334 22.63 -1.37 2.21
N GLY A 335 21.61 -2.19 1.91
CA GLY A 335 21.66 -3.64 2.17
C GLY A 335 21.55 -4.04 3.64
N THR A 336 21.20 -3.11 4.54
CA THR A 336 20.90 -3.38 5.94
C THR A 336 19.39 -3.34 6.21
N HIS A 337 18.98 -3.70 7.43
CA HIS A 337 17.58 -3.67 7.86
C HIS A 337 16.97 -2.25 7.97
N VAL A 338 17.78 -1.18 7.84
CA VAL A 338 17.27 0.19 7.76
C VAL A 338 16.37 0.38 6.54
N VAL A 339 16.74 -0.21 5.39
CA VAL A 339 15.93 -0.15 4.17
C VAL A 339 14.61 -0.90 4.37
N MET A 340 14.67 -2.08 5.00
CA MET A 340 13.46 -2.84 5.35
C MET A 340 12.56 -2.07 6.32
N ALA A 341 13.13 -1.40 7.33
CA ALA A 341 12.38 -0.58 8.28
C ALA A 341 11.62 0.55 7.56
N HIS A 342 12.25 1.20 6.58
CA HIS A 342 11.61 2.24 5.78
C HIS A 342 10.47 1.67 4.92
N ALA A 343 10.71 0.59 4.19
CA ALA A 343 9.70 -0.04 3.33
C ALA A 343 8.48 -0.54 4.13
N MET A 344 8.72 -1.32 5.21
CA MET A 344 7.64 -1.82 6.06
C MET A 344 6.90 -0.68 6.78
N GLY A 345 7.61 0.36 7.22
CA GLY A 345 6.99 1.54 7.82
C GLY A 345 6.10 2.30 6.84
N SER A 346 6.50 2.41 5.58
CA SER A 346 5.71 3.05 4.53
C SER A 346 4.46 2.23 4.19
N GLU A 347 4.63 1.01 3.72
CA GLU A 347 3.51 0.21 3.20
C GLU A 347 2.59 -0.32 4.31
N LEU A 348 3.18 -0.87 5.38
CA LEU A 348 2.42 -1.53 6.45
C LEU A 348 1.87 -0.53 7.48
N ALA A 349 2.57 0.58 7.74
CA ALA A 349 2.07 1.56 8.69
C ALA A 349 1.40 2.74 7.97
N LEU A 350 2.13 3.59 7.23
CA LEU A 350 1.56 4.81 6.66
C LEU A 350 0.40 4.51 5.71
N ASP A 351 0.65 3.73 4.66
CA ASP A 351 -0.32 3.47 3.61
C ASP A 351 -1.49 2.61 4.12
N SER A 352 -1.19 1.59 4.94
CA SER A 352 -2.24 0.76 5.52
C SER A 352 -3.12 1.51 6.50
N TYR A 353 -2.60 2.45 7.32
CA TYR A 353 -3.46 3.28 8.17
C TYR A 353 -4.34 4.23 7.36
N ILE A 354 -3.86 4.77 6.25
CA ILE A 354 -4.69 5.55 5.33
C ILE A 354 -5.79 4.66 4.73
N LEU A 355 -5.46 3.45 4.31
CA LEU A 355 -6.45 2.50 3.78
C LEU A 355 -7.47 2.05 4.82
N PHE A 356 -7.05 1.82 6.07
CA PHE A 356 -8.01 1.53 7.16
C PHE A 356 -8.92 2.73 7.44
N ALA A 357 -8.41 3.96 7.32
CA ALA A 357 -9.25 5.15 7.39
C ALA A 357 -10.26 5.20 6.24
N VAL A 358 -9.81 4.93 5.01
CA VAL A 358 -10.68 4.81 3.83
C VAL A 358 -11.74 3.74 4.04
N PHE A 359 -11.36 2.54 4.51
CA PHE A 359 -12.31 1.44 4.75
C PHE A 359 -13.33 1.78 5.82
N ALA A 360 -12.89 2.33 6.96
CA ALA A 360 -13.80 2.78 8.00
C ALA A 360 -14.78 3.83 7.47
N PHE A 361 -14.32 4.78 6.65
CA PHE A 361 -15.16 5.78 5.99
C PHE A 361 -16.18 5.14 5.04
N LEU A 362 -15.72 4.28 4.13
CA LEU A 362 -16.58 3.64 3.14
C LEU A 362 -17.64 2.74 3.81
N LEU A 363 -17.24 1.94 4.82
CA LEU A 363 -18.18 1.11 5.58
C LEU A 363 -19.23 1.96 6.29
N ALA A 364 -18.83 3.08 6.90
CA ALA A 364 -19.78 4.00 7.55
C ALA A 364 -20.76 4.64 6.55
N ARG A 365 -20.33 4.90 5.31
CA ARG A 365 -21.19 5.43 4.24
C ARG A 365 -22.12 4.35 3.67
N ILE A 366 -21.64 3.11 3.52
CA ILE A 366 -22.44 1.99 3.02
C ILE A 366 -23.45 1.53 4.08
N PHE A 367 -23.07 1.52 5.36
CA PHE A 367 -23.89 1.11 6.49
C PHE A 367 -24.18 2.30 7.42
N PRO A 368 -25.14 3.19 7.06
CA PRO A 368 -25.34 4.46 7.75
C PRO A 368 -26.00 4.34 9.14
N LYS A 369 -26.47 3.14 9.53
CA LYS A 369 -27.13 2.93 10.82
C LYS A 369 -26.19 3.02 11.99
N ARG A 370 -26.58 3.79 12.99
CA ARG A 370 -25.79 4.05 14.21
C ARG A 370 -25.45 2.76 14.97
N GLU A 371 -26.36 1.79 15.04
CA GLU A 371 -26.12 0.51 15.73
C GLU A 371 -25.00 -0.26 15.03
N VAL A 372 -25.07 -0.42 13.69
CA VAL A 372 -24.05 -1.11 12.88
C VAL A 372 -22.72 -0.40 13.00
N GLN A 373 -22.70 0.93 12.92
CA GLN A 373 -21.48 1.72 13.07
C GLN A 373 -20.85 1.52 14.45
N ARG A 374 -21.63 1.63 15.53
CA ARG A 374 -21.12 1.43 16.90
C ARG A 374 -20.64 0.02 17.15
N GLN A 375 -21.31 -0.98 16.57
CA GLN A 375 -20.97 -2.39 16.78
C GLN A 375 -19.72 -2.81 16.02
N PHE A 376 -19.52 -2.37 14.78
CA PHE A 376 -18.49 -2.91 13.89
C PHE A 376 -17.44 -1.89 13.43
N ILE A 377 -17.79 -0.60 13.30
CA ILE A 377 -16.93 0.41 12.69
C ILE A 377 -16.33 1.34 13.73
N ASP A 378 -17.18 2.08 14.45
CA ASP A 378 -16.78 3.06 15.48
C ASP A 378 -16.73 2.48 16.89
N ASN A 379 -16.26 1.25 16.99
CA ASN A 379 -16.23 0.52 18.23
C ASN A 379 -14.87 0.69 18.96
N VAL A 380 -14.91 0.52 20.28
CA VAL A 380 -13.71 0.63 21.13
C VAL A 380 -12.69 -0.46 20.79
N SER A 381 -13.16 -1.67 20.42
CA SER A 381 -12.29 -2.80 20.02
C SER A 381 -11.43 -2.46 18.82
N VAL A 382 -12.02 -1.86 17.76
CA VAL A 382 -11.27 -1.44 16.55
C VAL A 382 -10.17 -0.44 16.92
N ARG A 383 -10.50 0.60 17.71
CA ARG A 383 -9.52 1.62 18.09
C ARG A 383 -8.46 1.11 19.06
N SER A 384 -8.80 0.20 19.98
CA SER A 384 -7.81 -0.42 20.88
C SER A 384 -6.88 -1.35 20.08
N THR A 385 -7.43 -2.13 19.15
CA THR A 385 -6.63 -2.96 18.24
C THR A 385 -5.67 -2.10 17.41
N ALA A 386 -6.14 -0.97 16.87
CA ALA A 386 -5.28 -0.05 16.11
C ALA A 386 -4.14 0.52 16.98
N ARG A 387 -4.38 0.84 18.26
CA ARG A 387 -3.32 1.28 19.18
C ARG A 387 -2.30 0.19 19.50
N LEU A 388 -2.76 -1.05 19.73
CA LEU A 388 -1.87 -2.20 19.96
C LEU A 388 -1.05 -2.52 18.70
N LEU A 389 -1.68 -2.50 17.53
CA LEU A 389 -1.00 -2.62 16.24
C LEU A 389 0.08 -1.56 16.09
N ASN A 390 -0.25 -0.30 16.42
CA ASN A 390 0.71 0.80 16.35
C ASN A 390 1.90 0.58 17.28
N ALA A 391 1.68 0.12 18.51
CA ALA A 391 2.77 -0.19 19.45
C ALA A 391 3.67 -1.32 18.92
N ALA A 392 3.07 -2.40 18.39
CA ALA A 392 3.81 -3.51 17.80
C ALA A 392 4.63 -3.06 16.57
N LEU A 393 4.04 -2.22 15.70
CA LEU A 393 4.74 -1.65 14.52
C LEU A 393 5.90 -0.75 14.94
N ILE A 394 5.72 0.12 15.93
CA ILE A 394 6.81 0.97 16.45
C ILE A 394 7.94 0.07 16.96
N GLY A 395 7.65 -0.95 17.77
CA GLY A 395 8.63 -1.91 18.26
C GLY A 395 9.38 -2.61 17.12
N LEU A 396 8.64 -3.10 16.11
CA LEU A 396 9.22 -3.77 14.95
C LEU A 396 10.16 -2.85 14.15
N ILE A 397 9.71 -1.65 13.83
CA ILE A 397 10.50 -0.69 13.06
C ILE A 397 11.73 -0.23 13.83
N LEU A 398 11.62 0.07 15.12
CA LEU A 398 12.76 0.43 15.96
C LEU A 398 13.77 -0.73 16.05
N TRP A 399 13.31 -1.97 16.15
CA TRP A 399 14.17 -3.15 16.18
C TRP A 399 14.95 -3.34 14.86
N LEU A 400 14.26 -3.19 13.72
CA LEU A 400 14.89 -3.21 12.40
C LEU A 400 15.92 -2.08 12.21
N LEU A 401 15.59 -0.86 12.66
CA LEU A 401 16.50 0.27 12.63
C LEU A 401 17.75 0.04 13.49
N THR A 402 17.56 -0.44 14.72
CA THR A 402 18.66 -0.73 15.64
C THR A 402 19.63 -1.73 15.04
N ARG A 403 19.12 -2.86 14.52
CA ARG A 403 19.96 -3.85 13.82
C ARG A 403 20.65 -3.25 12.60
N GLY A 404 19.87 -2.61 11.74
CA GLY A 404 20.38 -2.10 10.46
C GLY A 404 21.48 -1.06 10.63
N LEU A 405 21.31 -0.14 11.59
CA LEU A 405 22.34 0.86 11.94
C LEU A 405 23.57 0.21 12.56
N THR A 406 23.40 -0.72 13.49
CA THR A 406 24.52 -1.43 14.10
C THR A 406 25.35 -2.17 13.05
N VAL A 407 24.71 -2.93 12.17
CA VAL A 407 25.41 -3.65 11.08
C VAL A 407 26.10 -2.67 10.13
N GLY A 408 25.45 -1.57 9.76
CA GLY A 408 26.06 -0.55 8.89
C GLY A 408 27.31 0.10 9.52
N ILE A 409 27.21 0.48 10.78
CA ILE A 409 28.31 1.13 11.52
C ILE A 409 29.47 0.15 11.74
N THR A 410 29.22 -1.09 12.18
CA THR A 410 30.26 -2.08 12.43
C THR A 410 31.01 -2.44 11.15
N ARG A 411 30.31 -2.57 10.01
CA ARG A 411 30.93 -2.78 8.70
C ARG A 411 31.83 -1.60 8.30
N TYR A 412 31.35 -0.38 8.50
CA TYR A 412 32.12 0.82 8.18
C TYR A 412 33.38 0.93 9.01
N LEU A 413 33.32 0.57 10.31
CA LEU A 413 34.47 0.61 11.24
C LEU A 413 35.36 -0.63 11.14
N GLY A 414 35.02 -1.64 10.30
CA GLY A 414 35.75 -2.91 10.25
C GLY A 414 35.68 -3.72 11.55
N GLN A 415 34.66 -3.49 12.36
CA GLN A 415 34.45 -4.16 13.65
C GLN A 415 33.58 -5.41 13.52
N ARG A 416 33.69 -6.33 14.49
CA ARG A 416 32.79 -7.48 14.60
C ARG A 416 31.41 -7.03 15.06
N GLU A 417 30.38 -7.70 14.54
CA GLU A 417 29.00 -7.50 15.00
C GLU A 417 28.89 -7.90 16.49
N PRO A 418 28.20 -7.09 17.32
CA PRO A 418 28.04 -7.41 18.73
C PRO A 418 27.12 -8.64 18.94
N ALA A 419 27.43 -9.45 19.97
CA ALA A 419 26.73 -10.71 20.24
C ALA A 419 25.20 -10.59 20.45
N TRP A 420 24.72 -9.44 20.94
CA TRP A 420 23.27 -9.25 21.10
C TRP A 420 22.48 -9.30 19.78
N LEU A 421 23.15 -9.17 18.65
CA LEU A 421 22.50 -9.35 17.34
C LEU A 421 22.03 -10.79 17.09
N ASP A 422 22.56 -11.77 17.82
CA ASP A 422 22.12 -13.17 17.75
C ASP A 422 20.67 -13.34 18.23
N GLU A 423 20.20 -12.44 19.11
CA GLU A 423 18.81 -12.40 19.57
C GLU A 423 17.84 -11.73 18.58
N PHE A 424 18.35 -11.11 17.50
CA PHE A 424 17.52 -10.39 16.54
C PHE A 424 16.38 -11.24 15.97
N PRO A 425 16.59 -12.51 15.56
CA PRO A 425 15.53 -13.32 14.96
C PRO A 425 14.36 -13.55 15.91
N HIS A 426 14.63 -13.78 17.19
CA HIS A 426 13.59 -14.05 18.20
C HIS A 426 12.68 -12.84 18.41
N VAL A 427 13.27 -11.67 18.65
CA VAL A 427 12.51 -10.43 18.85
C VAL A 427 11.76 -10.03 17.57
N PHE A 428 12.38 -10.19 16.40
CA PHE A 428 11.75 -9.92 15.11
C PHE A 428 10.52 -10.81 14.88
N ALA A 429 10.63 -12.11 15.16
CA ALA A 429 9.52 -13.04 15.03
C ALA A 429 8.36 -12.70 15.99
N VAL A 430 8.65 -12.39 17.25
CA VAL A 430 7.62 -12.02 18.24
C VAL A 430 6.90 -10.74 17.82
N LEU A 431 7.63 -9.69 17.42
CA LEU A 431 7.04 -8.43 16.99
C LEU A 431 6.24 -8.58 15.68
N GLY A 432 6.77 -9.35 14.72
CA GLY A 432 6.06 -9.66 13.47
C GLY A 432 4.76 -10.41 13.69
N LEU A 433 4.77 -11.43 14.58
CA LEU A 433 3.57 -12.17 14.96
C LEU A 433 2.56 -11.27 15.69
N ALA A 434 3.02 -10.38 16.59
CA ALA A 434 2.15 -9.42 17.27
C ALA A 434 1.44 -8.49 16.27
N VAL A 435 2.17 -7.97 15.27
CA VAL A 435 1.59 -7.20 14.16
C VAL A 435 0.54 -8.03 13.41
N GLY A 436 0.88 -9.27 13.04
CA GLY A 436 -0.03 -10.17 12.33
C GLY A 436 -1.33 -10.44 13.10
N VAL A 437 -1.23 -10.76 14.39
CA VAL A 437 -2.40 -10.99 15.26
C VAL A 437 -3.30 -9.76 15.34
N MET A 438 -2.71 -8.56 15.45
CA MET A 438 -3.51 -7.32 15.50
C MET A 438 -4.19 -7.01 14.17
N LEU A 439 -3.55 -7.28 13.03
CA LEU A 439 -4.16 -7.14 11.71
C LEU A 439 -5.33 -8.13 11.53
N VAL A 440 -5.14 -9.40 11.87
CA VAL A 440 -6.22 -10.40 11.85
C VAL A 440 -7.39 -9.95 12.72
N ARG A 441 -7.11 -9.50 13.95
CA ARG A 441 -8.15 -8.99 14.87
C ARG A 441 -8.91 -7.80 14.28
N LEU A 442 -8.21 -6.89 13.59
CA LEU A 442 -8.84 -5.75 12.93
C LEU A 442 -9.80 -6.21 11.83
N VAL A 443 -9.40 -7.17 10.99
CA VAL A 443 -10.26 -7.75 9.94
C VAL A 443 -11.47 -8.44 10.55
N LEU A 444 -11.30 -9.21 11.61
CA LEU A 444 -12.39 -9.92 12.28
C LEU A 444 -13.48 -8.99 12.82
N ASN A 445 -13.14 -7.76 13.25
CA ASN A 445 -14.13 -6.77 13.64
C ASN A 445 -15.06 -6.35 12.49
N TRP A 446 -14.54 -6.31 11.25
CA TRP A 446 -15.31 -5.90 10.07
C TRP A 446 -15.90 -7.07 9.28
N LEU A 447 -15.41 -8.28 9.50
CA LEU A 447 -15.80 -9.48 8.76
C LEU A 447 -17.32 -9.69 8.66
N PRO A 448 -18.15 -9.50 9.72
CA PRO A 448 -19.59 -9.69 9.62
C PRO A 448 -20.25 -8.81 8.55
N LEU A 449 -19.74 -7.57 8.34
CA LEU A 449 -20.25 -6.65 7.32
C LEU A 449 -20.05 -7.17 5.88
N PHE A 450 -19.01 -7.97 5.67
CA PHE A 450 -18.72 -8.59 4.36
C PHE A 450 -19.44 -9.92 4.17
N LEU A 451 -19.63 -10.71 5.23
CA LEU A 451 -20.33 -11.99 5.15
C LEU A 451 -21.84 -11.87 5.01
N ARG A 452 -22.44 -10.85 5.64
CA ARG A 452 -23.89 -10.63 5.66
C ARG A 452 -24.28 -9.18 5.35
N PRO A 453 -23.78 -8.60 4.24
CA PRO A 453 -23.99 -7.17 3.96
C PRO A 453 -25.46 -6.81 3.79
N ALA A 454 -26.26 -7.69 3.18
CA ALA A 454 -27.69 -7.50 3.02
C ALA A 454 -28.46 -7.41 4.35
N HIS A 455 -28.08 -8.23 5.34
CA HIS A 455 -28.67 -8.23 6.68
C HIS A 455 -28.45 -6.89 7.37
N TYR A 456 -27.20 -6.42 7.41
CA TYR A 456 -26.85 -5.16 8.08
C TYR A 456 -27.33 -3.91 7.34
N LYS A 457 -27.57 -4.00 6.02
CA LYS A 457 -28.16 -2.90 5.24
C LYS A 457 -29.67 -2.77 5.49
N ARG A 458 -30.38 -3.90 5.69
CA ARG A 458 -31.85 -3.93 5.90
C ARG A 458 -32.27 -3.65 7.36
N TRP A 459 -31.38 -3.81 8.31
CA TRP A 459 -31.63 -3.42 9.69
C TRP A 459 -32.00 -1.92 9.80
N ALA A 460 -32.25 -1.32 8.65
CA ALA A 460 -32.75 0.00 8.39
C ALA A 460 -34.28 0.15 8.51
#